data_ab05b3d07a587b2a2400e6632cb9b614
#
_entry.id   ab05b3d07a587b2a2400e6632cb9b614
#
_cell.length_a   1.000
_cell.length_b   1.000
_cell.length_c   1.000
_cell.angle_alpha   90.00
_cell.angle_beta   90.00
_cell.angle_gamma   90.00
#
_symmetry.space_group_name_H-M   'P 1'
#
loop_
_entity.id
_entity.type
_entity.pdbx_description
1 polymer ?
#
loop_
_entity_poly.entity_id
_entity_poly.type
_entity_poly.pdbx_seq_one_letter_code
_entity_poly.pdbx_strand_id
1 'polypeptide(L)'
;PRTQALWAALPEAERARLHRHALRYWEVHRHRMAPEVAERIERLRRSGRLRVTAGHVLSVTATSGGAALTVRPRGARAAGTASSLLRELTLQGGAVIRCTGPREHLGSVGDPLLDGLFAGGDARPGPLGLGLAVDEHGRLLDRAGDPSDTLWALGPLRRGALLETTAVPEIREQAAALARILPEAALAIEVGYALEEAL
;
A
#
# COMPACT_ATOMS: atom_id res chain seq x y z
N PRO A 1 -14.12 8.77 -10.83
CA PRO A 1 -14.83 8.05 -11.87
C PRO A 1 -14.00 7.73 -13.10
N ARG A 2 -13.40 8.73 -13.81
CA ARG A 2 -12.60 8.44 -15.03
C ARG A 2 -11.31 7.68 -14.74
N THR A 3 -10.65 7.95 -13.65
CA THR A 3 -9.38 7.33 -13.24
C THR A 3 -9.51 5.82 -13.10
N GLN A 4 -10.55 5.34 -12.44
CA GLN A 4 -10.78 3.90 -12.25
C GLN A 4 -11.08 3.19 -13.57
N ALA A 5 -11.89 3.80 -14.43
CA ALA A 5 -12.19 3.25 -15.75
C ALA A 5 -10.94 3.16 -16.64
N LEU A 6 -10.08 4.18 -16.61
CA LEU A 6 -8.81 4.18 -17.32
C LEU A 6 -7.87 3.09 -16.78
N TRP A 7 -7.78 2.95 -15.45
CA TRP A 7 -6.98 1.92 -14.81
C TRP A 7 -7.45 0.52 -15.21
N ALA A 8 -8.76 0.27 -15.15
CA ALA A 8 -9.34 -1.01 -15.51
C ALA A 8 -9.12 -1.38 -17.00
N ALA A 9 -9.10 -0.38 -17.89
CA ALA A 9 -8.87 -0.57 -19.31
C ALA A 9 -7.40 -0.84 -19.68
N LEU A 10 -6.44 -0.55 -18.79
CA LEU A 10 -5.02 -0.80 -19.06
C LEU A 10 -4.70 -2.29 -18.99
N PRO A 11 -3.93 -2.82 -19.94
CA PRO A 11 -3.32 -4.15 -19.82
C PRO A 11 -2.44 -4.24 -18.57
N GLU A 12 -2.29 -5.43 -18.00
CA GLU A 12 -1.54 -5.64 -16.77
C GLU A 12 -0.08 -5.14 -16.87
N ALA A 13 0.57 -5.36 -17.99
CA ALA A 13 1.93 -4.87 -18.25
C ALA A 13 2.03 -3.33 -18.15
N GLU A 14 1.02 -2.61 -18.67
CA GLU A 14 0.98 -1.14 -18.59
C GLU A 14 0.62 -0.66 -17.19
N ARG A 15 -0.25 -1.39 -16.45
CA ARG A 15 -0.48 -1.11 -15.01
C ARG A 15 0.81 -1.28 -14.22
N ALA A 16 1.57 -2.35 -14.46
CA ALA A 16 2.87 -2.58 -13.82
C ALA A 16 3.87 -1.47 -14.13
N ARG A 17 3.90 -1.02 -15.38
CA ARG A 17 4.77 0.07 -15.83
C ARG A 17 4.38 1.40 -15.15
N LEU A 18 3.10 1.73 -15.13
CA LEU A 18 2.59 2.92 -14.44
C LEU A 18 2.91 2.88 -12.95
N HIS A 19 2.62 1.76 -12.30
CA HIS A 19 2.91 1.57 -10.87
C HIS A 19 4.39 1.77 -10.57
N ARG A 20 5.27 1.21 -11.38
CA ARG A 20 6.74 1.30 -11.17
C ARG A 20 7.31 2.70 -11.42
N HIS A 21 6.83 3.40 -12.44
CA HIS A 21 7.51 4.59 -12.95
C HIS A 21 6.73 5.89 -12.77
N ALA A 22 5.41 5.85 -12.76
CA ALA A 22 4.56 7.03 -12.79
C ALA A 22 3.71 7.24 -11.53
N LEU A 23 3.42 6.18 -10.75
CA LEU A 23 2.52 6.27 -9.60
C LEU A 23 2.96 7.35 -8.59
N ARG A 24 4.25 7.48 -8.30
CA ARG A 24 4.78 8.50 -7.39
C ARG A 24 4.43 9.93 -7.83
N TYR A 25 4.42 10.20 -9.14
CA TYR A 25 4.06 11.51 -9.66
C TYR A 25 2.56 11.76 -9.51
N TRP A 26 1.75 10.73 -9.74
CA TRP A 26 0.32 10.77 -9.48
C TRP A 26 0.02 11.06 -8.01
N GLU A 27 0.66 10.37 -7.09
CA GLU A 27 0.47 10.53 -5.65
C GLU A 27 0.82 11.93 -5.16
N VAL A 28 1.90 12.53 -5.65
CA VAL A 28 2.29 13.93 -5.29
C VAL A 28 1.23 14.94 -5.73
N HIS A 29 0.57 14.71 -6.86
CA HIS A 29 -0.50 15.60 -7.33
C HIS A 29 -1.80 15.39 -6.57
N ARG A 30 -2.07 14.17 -6.12
CA ARG A 30 -3.29 13.82 -5.40
C ARG A 30 -3.20 14.13 -3.90
N HIS A 31 -2.09 13.80 -3.27
CA HIS A 31 -1.85 13.99 -1.84
C HIS A 31 -0.94 15.20 -1.60
N ARG A 32 -1.51 16.37 -1.76
CA ARG A 32 -0.75 17.62 -1.61
C ARG A 32 -0.41 17.90 -0.16
N MET A 33 0.80 18.35 0.05
CA MET A 33 1.28 18.88 1.32
C MET A 33 0.66 20.28 1.56
N ALA A 34 0.34 20.60 2.81
CA ALA A 34 -0.06 21.95 3.18
C ALA A 34 1.07 22.94 2.92
N PRO A 35 0.79 24.15 2.40
CA PRO A 35 1.81 25.13 2.04
C PRO A 35 2.77 25.45 3.19
N GLU A 36 2.26 25.61 4.40
CA GLU A 36 3.06 25.94 5.60
C GLU A 36 4.08 24.83 5.92
N VAL A 37 3.69 23.56 5.71
CA VAL A 37 4.57 22.41 5.91
C VAL A 37 5.67 22.40 4.84
N ALA A 38 5.30 22.68 3.58
CA ALA A 38 6.26 22.76 2.48
C ALA A 38 7.31 23.87 2.73
N GLU A 39 6.86 25.06 3.15
CA GLU A 39 7.75 26.17 3.50
C GLU A 39 8.67 25.81 4.69
N ARG A 40 8.16 25.12 5.70
CA ARG A 40 8.97 24.68 6.85
C ARG A 40 10.06 23.69 6.40
N ILE A 41 9.72 22.72 5.57
CA ILE A 41 10.68 21.77 4.99
C ILE A 41 11.76 22.50 4.22
N GLU A 42 11.36 23.45 3.38
CA GLU A 42 12.32 24.20 2.57
C GLU A 42 13.26 25.07 3.42
N ARG A 43 12.78 25.70 4.49
CA ARG A 43 13.62 26.41 5.46
C ARG A 43 14.64 25.48 6.12
N LEU A 44 14.21 24.26 6.52
CA LEU A 44 15.11 23.28 7.13
C LEU A 44 16.17 22.78 6.15
N ARG A 45 15.82 22.62 4.86
CA ARG A 45 16.78 22.26 3.82
C ARG A 45 17.80 23.37 3.57
N ARG A 46 17.35 24.61 3.45
CA ARG A 46 18.26 25.77 3.24
C ARG A 46 19.21 26.01 4.41
N SER A 47 18.73 25.77 5.62
CA SER A 47 19.57 25.90 6.83
C SER A 47 20.50 24.70 7.08
N GLY A 48 20.46 23.66 6.22
CA GLY A 48 21.24 22.43 6.38
C GLY A 48 20.79 21.51 7.51
N ARG A 49 19.69 21.85 8.20
CA ARG A 49 19.12 21.04 9.28
C ARG A 49 18.37 19.80 8.78
N LEU A 50 17.92 19.82 7.51
CA LEU A 50 17.33 18.68 6.83
C LEU A 50 18.17 18.30 5.63
N ARG A 51 18.64 17.07 5.59
CA ARG A 51 19.27 16.46 4.40
C ARG A 51 18.34 15.40 3.83
N VAL A 52 18.23 15.38 2.50
CA VAL A 52 17.52 14.32 1.76
C VAL A 52 18.55 13.57 0.94
N THR A 53 18.70 12.28 1.22
CA THR A 53 19.66 11.41 0.53
C THR A 53 18.92 10.30 -0.17
N ALA A 54 19.10 10.17 -1.49
CA ALA A 54 18.59 9.02 -2.23
C ALA A 54 19.47 7.79 -1.95
N GLY A 55 18.87 6.70 -1.52
CA GLY A 55 19.64 5.48 -1.19
C GLY A 55 18.75 4.32 -0.77
N HIS A 56 19.38 3.19 -0.53
CA HIS A 56 18.76 2.02 0.07
C HIS A 56 19.23 1.86 1.51
N VAL A 57 18.31 1.76 2.46
CA VAL A 57 18.63 1.37 3.84
C VAL A 57 18.90 -0.13 3.84
N LEU A 58 20.09 -0.53 4.25
CA LEU A 58 20.53 -1.91 4.30
C LEU A 58 20.26 -2.52 5.68
N SER A 59 20.53 -1.75 6.73
CA SER A 59 20.27 -2.20 8.10
C SER A 59 19.95 -1.02 9.02
N VAL A 60 19.27 -1.32 10.11
CA VAL A 60 19.05 -0.42 11.24
C VAL A 60 19.40 -1.20 12.48
N THR A 61 20.35 -0.68 13.26
CA THR A 61 20.84 -1.31 14.50
C THR A 61 20.65 -0.38 15.67
N ALA A 62 20.10 -0.88 16.77
CA ALA A 62 20.01 -0.11 18.01
C ALA A 62 21.41 0.14 18.59
N THR A 63 21.62 1.33 19.14
CA THR A 63 22.86 1.73 19.84
C THR A 63 22.50 2.31 21.20
N SER A 64 23.48 2.48 22.09
CA SER A 64 23.25 3.06 23.42
C SER A 64 22.70 4.50 23.39
N GLY A 65 22.91 5.23 22.29
CA GLY A 65 22.43 6.62 22.12
C GLY A 65 21.35 6.79 21.05
N GLY A 66 20.72 5.70 20.57
CA GLY A 66 19.70 5.76 19.52
C GLY A 66 19.81 4.64 18.49
N ALA A 67 20.08 4.95 17.24
CA ALA A 67 20.19 3.96 16.17
C ALA A 67 21.26 4.35 15.15
N ALA A 68 21.87 3.31 14.55
CA ALA A 68 22.76 3.41 13.40
C ALA A 68 22.06 2.86 12.16
N LEU A 69 22.05 3.61 11.06
CA LEU A 69 21.54 3.21 9.77
C LEU A 69 22.69 3.01 8.81
N THR A 70 22.77 1.83 8.21
CA THR A 70 23.65 1.60 7.05
C THR A 70 22.88 1.85 5.78
N VAL A 71 23.34 2.77 4.97
CA VAL A 71 22.67 3.22 3.73
C VAL A 71 23.64 3.06 2.55
N ARG A 72 23.14 2.53 1.46
CA ARG A 72 23.81 2.53 0.16
C ARG A 72 23.24 3.68 -0.70
N PRO A 73 23.97 4.80 -0.89
CA PRO A 73 23.49 5.93 -1.67
C PRO A 73 23.22 5.53 -3.13
N ARG A 74 22.18 6.14 -3.74
CA ARG A 74 21.94 6.08 -5.19
C ARG A 74 22.71 7.21 -5.87
N GLY A 75 23.34 6.92 -7.00
CA GLY A 75 23.86 7.98 -7.87
C GLY A 75 25.21 8.54 -7.50
N ALA A 76 25.98 7.88 -6.63
CA ALA A 76 27.42 8.12 -6.55
C ALA A 76 28.12 7.58 -7.82
N ARG A 77 27.74 8.11 -8.99
CA ARG A 77 28.63 8.10 -10.15
C ARG A 77 29.73 9.12 -9.83
N ALA A 78 30.76 8.68 -9.14
CA ALA A 78 31.96 9.45 -9.00
C ALA A 78 32.58 9.62 -10.38
N ALA A 79 32.84 10.86 -10.76
CA ALA A 79 33.68 11.16 -11.88
C ALA A 79 35.01 10.40 -11.73
N GLY A 80 35.24 9.45 -12.63
CA GLY A 80 36.61 9.10 -13.02
C GLY A 80 37.35 7.96 -12.35
N THR A 81 36.74 7.11 -11.48
CA THR A 81 37.44 5.88 -11.05
C THR A 81 36.47 4.75 -10.78
N ALA A 82 36.70 3.61 -11.43
CA ALA A 82 35.88 2.40 -11.39
C ALA A 82 35.84 1.69 -10.01
N SER A 83 36.43 2.25 -8.98
CA SER A 83 36.56 1.63 -7.65
C SER A 83 35.75 2.31 -6.53
N SER A 84 34.96 3.35 -6.80
CA SER A 84 34.13 3.99 -5.78
C SER A 84 32.67 3.46 -5.77
N LEU A 85 32.43 2.36 -6.43
CA LEU A 85 31.17 1.65 -6.43
C LEU A 85 30.92 1.11 -5.02
N LEU A 86 29.89 1.67 -4.34
CA LEU A 86 29.27 1.09 -3.16
C LEU A 86 29.88 1.44 -1.78
N ARG A 87 30.32 2.67 -1.59
CA ARG A 87 30.65 3.07 -0.22
C ARG A 87 29.36 3.20 0.60
N GLU A 88 29.14 2.26 1.48
CA GLU A 88 28.04 2.32 2.46
C GLU A 88 28.30 3.49 3.41
N LEU A 89 27.22 4.20 3.74
CA LEU A 89 27.23 5.31 4.66
C LEU A 89 26.55 4.88 5.96
N THR A 90 27.21 5.03 7.08
CA THR A 90 26.58 4.84 8.39
C THR A 90 26.14 6.19 8.94
N LEU A 91 24.84 6.34 9.18
CA LEU A 91 24.23 7.50 9.80
C LEU A 91 23.86 7.16 11.24
N GLN A 92 24.19 8.05 12.16
CA GLN A 92 23.79 7.95 13.56
C GLN A 92 22.63 8.90 13.82
N GLY A 93 21.62 8.43 14.58
CA GLY A 93 20.47 9.24 14.94
C GLY A 93 19.90 8.84 16.30
N GLY A 94 19.32 9.80 17.01
CA GLY A 94 18.64 9.54 18.29
C GLY A 94 17.34 8.74 18.10
N ALA A 95 16.72 8.82 16.93
CA ALA A 95 15.52 8.08 16.59
C ALA A 95 15.46 7.79 15.09
N VAL A 96 14.75 6.73 14.71
CA VAL A 96 14.43 6.37 13.31
C VAL A 96 12.93 6.29 13.16
N ILE A 97 12.40 7.07 12.22
CA ILE A 97 10.98 7.05 11.87
C ILE A 97 10.86 6.40 10.50
N ARG A 98 10.18 5.25 10.44
CA ARG A 98 9.96 4.51 9.20
C ARG A 98 8.72 5.01 8.49
N CYS A 99 8.89 5.74 7.39
CA CYS A 99 7.82 6.31 6.56
C CYS A 99 7.71 5.60 5.19
N THR A 100 7.85 4.27 5.14
CA THR A 100 7.84 3.49 3.91
C THR A 100 6.45 3.12 3.40
N GLY A 101 5.41 3.54 4.11
CA GLY A 101 4.03 3.15 3.81
C GLY A 101 3.68 1.73 4.26
N PRO A 102 2.44 1.30 4.03
CA PRO A 102 1.98 -0.06 4.31
C PRO A 102 2.63 -1.07 3.34
N ARG A 103 2.59 -2.34 3.72
CA ARG A 103 2.93 -3.43 2.79
C ARG A 103 1.78 -3.63 1.82
N GLU A 104 2.07 -3.53 0.54
CA GLU A 104 1.07 -3.68 -0.52
C GLU A 104 0.99 -5.12 -1.04
N HIS A 105 2.10 -5.87 -0.95
CA HIS A 105 2.17 -7.29 -1.34
C HIS A 105 1.74 -8.17 -0.18
N LEU A 106 0.50 -8.67 -0.23
CA LEU A 106 -0.13 -9.39 0.88
C LEU A 106 0.48 -10.76 1.16
N GLY A 107 1.07 -11.42 0.16
CA GLY A 107 1.70 -12.73 0.31
C GLY A 107 2.91 -12.78 1.27
N SER A 108 3.33 -11.65 1.83
CA SER A 108 4.45 -11.54 2.78
C SER A 108 4.11 -10.76 4.06
N VAL A 109 2.82 -10.54 4.32
CA VAL A 109 2.39 -9.75 5.49
C VAL A 109 2.50 -10.56 6.78
N GLY A 110 2.25 -11.87 6.74
CA GLY A 110 2.24 -12.75 7.90
C GLY A 110 1.00 -12.49 8.78
N ASP A 111 -0.12 -12.18 8.16
CA ASP A 111 -1.41 -12.02 8.83
C ASP A 111 -2.14 -13.38 8.83
N PRO A 112 -2.50 -13.93 10.01
CA PRO A 112 -3.08 -15.26 10.10
C PRO A 112 -4.39 -15.43 9.31
N LEU A 113 -5.22 -14.39 9.19
CA LEU A 113 -6.45 -14.44 8.41
C LEU A 113 -6.14 -14.55 6.91
N LEU A 114 -5.25 -13.69 6.41
CA LEU A 114 -4.85 -13.72 5.00
C LEU A 114 -4.13 -15.01 4.65
N ASP A 115 -3.23 -15.46 5.52
CA ASP A 115 -2.50 -16.73 5.34
C ASP A 115 -3.48 -17.91 5.31
N GLY A 116 -4.51 -17.91 6.16
CA GLY A 116 -5.58 -18.91 6.17
C GLY A 116 -6.41 -18.91 4.88
N LEU A 117 -6.86 -17.74 4.42
CA LEU A 117 -7.61 -17.59 3.17
C LEU A 117 -6.80 -18.05 1.95
N PHE A 118 -5.51 -17.73 1.89
CA PHE A 118 -4.65 -18.17 0.79
C PHE A 118 -4.39 -19.68 0.84
N ALA A 119 -4.16 -20.25 2.02
CA ALA A 119 -3.95 -21.68 2.20
C ALA A 119 -5.22 -22.48 1.87
N GLY A 120 -6.38 -22.02 2.33
CA GLY A 120 -7.70 -22.60 2.01
C GLY A 120 -8.06 -22.50 0.53
N GLY A 121 -7.51 -21.51 -0.16
CA GLY A 121 -7.82 -21.22 -1.55
C GLY A 121 -9.04 -20.31 -1.71
N ASP A 122 -9.56 -19.74 -0.62
CA ASP A 122 -10.72 -18.85 -0.60
C ASP A 122 -10.38 -17.43 -1.10
N ALA A 123 -9.10 -17.12 -1.22
CA ALA A 123 -8.60 -15.89 -1.80
C ALA A 123 -7.28 -16.11 -2.54
N ARG A 124 -6.91 -15.15 -3.38
CA ARG A 124 -5.60 -15.06 -4.05
C ARG A 124 -5.12 -13.61 -4.11
N PRO A 125 -3.80 -13.39 -4.27
CA PRO A 125 -3.27 -12.04 -4.46
C PRO A 125 -3.88 -11.37 -5.69
N GLY A 126 -4.12 -10.07 -5.57
CA GLY A 126 -4.64 -9.24 -6.66
C GLY A 126 -3.64 -8.98 -7.78
N PRO A 127 -4.05 -8.25 -8.82
CA PRO A 127 -3.18 -7.84 -9.91
C PRO A 127 -1.89 -7.18 -9.40
N LEU A 128 -0.76 -7.49 -10.03
CA LEU A 128 0.58 -7.03 -9.64
C LEU A 128 1.01 -7.49 -8.24
N GLY A 129 0.33 -8.46 -7.63
CA GLY A 129 0.54 -8.87 -6.24
C GLY A 129 0.04 -7.85 -5.21
N LEU A 130 -0.73 -6.86 -5.63
CA LEU A 130 -1.26 -5.79 -4.78
C LEU A 130 -2.67 -6.12 -4.31
N GLY A 131 -2.89 -6.05 -2.99
CA GLY A 131 -4.21 -6.37 -2.42
C GLY A 131 -4.67 -7.79 -2.72
N LEU A 132 -5.98 -7.99 -2.69
CA LEU A 132 -6.67 -9.24 -3.01
C LEU A 132 -7.25 -9.20 -4.42
N ALA A 133 -7.32 -10.35 -5.08
CA ALA A 133 -8.06 -10.51 -6.31
C ALA A 133 -9.56 -10.42 -6.01
N VAL A 134 -10.23 -9.52 -6.71
CA VAL A 134 -11.67 -9.28 -6.53
C VAL A 134 -12.34 -9.05 -7.88
N ASP A 135 -13.64 -9.31 -7.94
CA ASP A 135 -14.47 -8.89 -9.06
C ASP A 135 -14.84 -7.40 -9.00
N GLU A 136 -15.66 -6.94 -9.92
CA GLU A 136 -16.13 -5.54 -9.99
C GLU A 136 -16.92 -5.11 -8.75
N HIS A 137 -17.60 -6.03 -8.06
CA HIS A 137 -18.36 -5.80 -6.84
C HIS A 137 -17.53 -5.90 -5.56
N GLY A 138 -16.26 -6.32 -5.67
CA GLY A 138 -15.37 -6.50 -4.54
C GLY A 138 -15.47 -7.87 -3.87
N ARG A 139 -16.16 -8.85 -4.48
CA ARG A 139 -16.16 -10.24 -4.01
C ARG A 139 -14.78 -10.83 -4.20
N LEU A 140 -14.28 -11.55 -3.19
CA LEU A 140 -12.99 -12.22 -3.31
C LEU A 140 -13.06 -13.28 -4.40
N LEU A 141 -11.98 -13.37 -5.18
CA LEU A 141 -11.83 -14.45 -6.14
C LEU A 141 -11.00 -15.56 -5.51
N ASP A 142 -11.54 -16.76 -5.53
CA ASP A 142 -10.89 -17.96 -5.07
C ASP A 142 -9.69 -18.39 -5.95
N ARG A 143 -9.09 -19.54 -5.65
CA ARG A 143 -7.96 -20.09 -6.43
C ARG A 143 -8.32 -20.36 -7.89
N ALA A 144 -9.55 -20.78 -8.18
CA ALA A 144 -10.04 -21.03 -9.54
C ALA A 144 -10.38 -19.74 -10.27
N GLY A 145 -10.63 -18.66 -9.54
CA GLY A 145 -11.04 -17.36 -10.06
C GLY A 145 -12.54 -17.13 -9.95
N ASP A 146 -13.25 -18.00 -9.24
CA ASP A 146 -14.68 -17.87 -8.98
C ASP A 146 -14.93 -16.89 -7.85
N PRO A 147 -15.95 -16.01 -7.97
CA PRO A 147 -16.25 -15.02 -6.95
C PRO A 147 -16.97 -15.65 -5.74
N SER A 148 -16.52 -15.31 -4.55
CA SER A 148 -17.15 -15.72 -3.28
C SER A 148 -18.53 -15.10 -3.11
N ASP A 149 -19.46 -15.87 -2.55
CA ASP A 149 -20.80 -15.39 -2.18
C ASP A 149 -20.85 -14.82 -0.75
N THR A 150 -19.76 -14.95 0.02
CA THR A 150 -19.72 -14.59 1.44
C THR A 150 -18.58 -13.66 1.84
N LEU A 151 -17.58 -13.45 0.95
CA LEU A 151 -16.39 -12.67 1.28
C LEU A 151 -16.22 -11.50 0.29
N TRP A 152 -16.09 -10.31 0.86
CA TRP A 152 -15.83 -9.06 0.11
C TRP A 152 -14.63 -8.31 0.67
N ALA A 153 -13.95 -7.58 -0.18
CA ALA A 153 -12.89 -6.66 0.22
C ALA A 153 -13.31 -5.21 -0.02
N LEU A 154 -12.93 -4.33 0.91
CA LEU A 154 -13.08 -2.89 0.82
C LEU A 154 -11.74 -2.18 1.04
N GLY A 155 -11.63 -0.97 0.54
CA GLY A 155 -10.50 -0.09 0.80
C GLY A 155 -9.17 -0.63 0.27
N PRO A 156 -8.09 -0.51 1.04
CA PRO A 156 -6.73 -0.85 0.60
C PRO A 156 -6.55 -2.29 0.10
N LEU A 157 -7.38 -3.22 0.56
CA LEU A 157 -7.34 -4.62 0.09
C LEU A 157 -7.74 -4.77 -1.38
N ARG A 158 -8.39 -3.78 -1.99
CA ARG A 158 -8.73 -3.73 -3.42
C ARG A 158 -7.63 -3.09 -4.28
N ARG A 159 -6.49 -2.75 -3.71
CA ARG A 159 -5.37 -2.18 -4.47
C ARG A 159 -4.91 -3.18 -5.53
N GLY A 160 -4.61 -2.68 -6.72
CA GLY A 160 -4.35 -3.55 -7.89
C GLY A 160 -5.58 -3.69 -8.78
N ALA A 161 -6.75 -4.00 -8.23
CA ALA A 161 -8.03 -3.89 -8.96
C ALA A 161 -8.42 -2.41 -9.15
N LEU A 162 -8.23 -1.58 -8.12
CA LEU A 162 -8.49 -0.15 -8.15
C LEU A 162 -7.18 0.64 -7.97
N LEU A 163 -7.02 1.73 -8.71
CA LEU A 163 -5.86 2.63 -8.56
C LEU A 163 -5.99 3.44 -7.26
N GLU A 164 -7.17 3.98 -7.00
CA GLU A 164 -7.48 4.80 -5.83
C GLU A 164 -8.50 4.07 -4.95
N THR A 165 -8.08 3.74 -3.73
CA THR A 165 -8.88 2.91 -2.83
C THR A 165 -8.54 3.11 -1.35
N THR A 166 -7.81 4.18 -1.00
CA THR A 166 -7.29 4.37 0.35
C THR A 166 -7.90 5.57 1.08
N ALA A 167 -8.47 6.53 0.37
CA ALA A 167 -9.07 7.70 1.01
C ALA A 167 -10.53 7.46 1.40
N VAL A 168 -11.01 8.19 2.38
CA VAL A 168 -12.37 8.05 2.93
C VAL A 168 -13.48 8.16 1.86
N PRO A 169 -13.42 9.08 0.89
CA PRO A 169 -14.44 9.15 -0.16
C PRO A 169 -14.57 7.86 -0.96
N GLU A 170 -13.44 7.28 -1.40
CA GLU A 170 -13.43 6.04 -2.18
C GLU A 170 -13.93 4.85 -1.36
N ILE A 171 -13.53 4.74 -0.09
CA ILE A 171 -13.99 3.66 0.81
C ILE A 171 -15.50 3.80 1.04
N ARG A 172 -16.00 5.01 1.24
CA ARG A 172 -17.44 5.28 1.42
C ARG A 172 -18.24 4.88 0.18
N GLU A 173 -17.75 5.19 -1.02
CA GLU A 173 -18.41 4.78 -2.28
C GLU A 173 -18.43 3.26 -2.41
N GLN A 174 -17.33 2.58 -2.09
CA GLN A 174 -17.25 1.12 -2.08
C GLN A 174 -18.22 0.50 -1.06
N ALA A 175 -18.28 1.04 0.15
CA ALA A 175 -19.18 0.56 1.20
C ALA A 175 -20.66 0.75 0.78
N ALA A 176 -21.00 1.91 0.21
CA ALA A 176 -22.35 2.17 -0.28
C ALA A 176 -22.73 1.27 -1.47
N ALA A 177 -21.78 0.93 -2.34
CA ALA A 177 -22.01 -0.02 -3.43
C ALA A 177 -22.23 -1.45 -2.89
N LEU A 178 -21.41 -1.87 -1.94
CA LEU A 178 -21.52 -3.17 -1.29
C LEU A 178 -22.87 -3.32 -0.57
N ALA A 179 -23.30 -2.31 0.18
CA ALA A 179 -24.56 -2.32 0.91
C ALA A 179 -25.80 -2.51 0.02
N ARG A 180 -25.70 -2.21 -1.29
CA ARG A 180 -26.81 -2.43 -2.23
C ARG A 180 -26.89 -3.85 -2.77
N ILE A 181 -25.82 -4.63 -2.64
CA ILE A 181 -25.72 -5.99 -3.20
C ILE A 181 -25.66 -7.06 -2.14
N LEU A 182 -25.47 -6.69 -0.87
CA LEU A 182 -25.55 -7.64 0.24
C LEU A 182 -26.96 -8.23 0.29
N PRO A 183 -27.12 -9.56 0.27
CA PRO A 183 -28.42 -10.20 0.39
C PRO A 183 -29.10 -9.80 1.71
N GLU A 184 -30.40 -9.48 1.67
CA GLU A 184 -31.19 -9.21 2.87
C GLU A 184 -31.14 -10.37 3.88
N ALA A 185 -31.01 -11.62 3.39
CA ALA A 185 -30.83 -12.80 4.19
C ALA A 185 -29.57 -12.81 5.06
N ALA A 186 -28.47 -12.19 4.62
CA ALA A 186 -27.26 -12.06 5.43
C ALA A 186 -27.46 -11.13 6.63
N LEU A 187 -28.24 -10.08 6.47
CA LEU A 187 -28.63 -9.17 7.56
C LEU A 187 -29.61 -9.81 8.54
N ALA A 188 -30.51 -10.67 8.06
CA ALA A 188 -31.45 -11.39 8.89
C ALA A 188 -30.81 -12.46 9.78
N ILE A 189 -29.71 -13.07 9.35
CA ILE A 189 -28.95 -14.05 10.13
C ILE A 189 -28.25 -13.37 11.32
N GLU A 190 -27.62 -12.21 11.13
CA GLU A 190 -26.98 -11.48 12.24
C GLU A 190 -28.00 -10.99 13.28
N VAL A 191 -29.17 -10.52 12.85
CA VAL A 191 -30.25 -10.13 13.78
C VAL A 191 -30.82 -11.34 14.53
N GLY A 192 -30.90 -12.53 13.91
CA GLY A 192 -31.35 -13.75 14.53
C GLY A 192 -30.41 -14.23 15.65
N TYR A 193 -29.10 -14.24 15.40
CA TYR A 193 -28.09 -14.60 16.42
C TYR A 193 -28.08 -13.64 17.61
N ALA A 194 -28.16 -12.33 17.35
CA ALA A 194 -28.19 -11.31 18.41
C ALA A 194 -29.45 -11.41 19.33
N LEU A 195 -30.57 -11.93 18.82
CA LEU A 195 -31.79 -12.14 19.61
C LEU A 195 -31.79 -13.46 20.39
N GLU A 196 -31.10 -14.50 19.91
CA GLU A 196 -30.96 -15.76 20.63
C GLU A 196 -29.97 -15.68 21.81
N GLU A 197 -28.92 -14.82 21.70
CA GLU A 197 -27.99 -14.56 22.81
C GLU A 197 -28.56 -13.60 23.89
N ALA A 198 -29.66 -12.92 23.61
CA ALA A 198 -30.30 -11.94 24.51
C ALA A 198 -31.49 -12.48 25.30
N LEU A 199 -31.88 -13.78 25.11
CA LEU A 199 -32.96 -14.50 25.83
C LEU A 199 -32.34 -15.57 26.73
#